data_d34b0b088f1a5f1fde3c2c98e137b13e
#
_entry.id   d34b0b088f1a5f1fde3c2c98e137b13e
#
_cell.length_a   1.000
_cell.length_b   1.000
_cell.length_c   1.000
_cell.angle_alpha   90.00
_cell.angle_beta   90.00
_cell.angle_gamma   90.00
#
_symmetry.space_group_name_H-M   'P 1'
#
loop_
_entity.id
_entity.type
_entity.pdbx_description
1 polymer ?
#
loop_
_entity_poly.entity_id
_entity_poly.type
_entity_poly.pdbx_seq_one_letter_code
_entity_poly.pdbx_strand_id
1 'polypeptide(L)'
;MKTRTKFVIGGAVILAVIIALSVQSLQEMTVFFYTPQEVLASPDKFEDQTIRIGALVQKGSVEWKAKAIQLSFNITEDGNEFIPVFYNGVKPDLFREGQGVVVEGKMKGQSFEANQLLVKHSEDYTVETEHKKNKEDYYKSIQAQ
;
A
#
# COMPACT_ATOMS: atom_id res chain seq x y z
N MET A 1 42.07 35.71 12.55
CA MET A 1 40.71 35.75 11.94
C MET A 1 39.84 36.68 12.78
N LYS A 2 39.18 37.64 12.12
CA LYS A 2 38.27 38.56 12.80
C LYS A 2 37.06 37.77 13.33
N THR A 3 36.54 38.13 14.51
CA THR A 3 35.43 37.46 15.18
C THR A 3 34.23 37.25 14.24
N ARG A 4 33.93 38.21 13.39
CA ARG A 4 32.87 38.14 12.38
C ARG A 4 33.05 36.96 11.39
N THR A 5 34.29 36.67 10.96
CA THR A 5 34.60 35.58 10.02
C THR A 5 34.33 34.22 10.65
N LYS A 6 34.58 34.03 11.96
CA LYS A 6 34.28 32.79 12.68
C LYS A 6 32.77 32.51 12.73
N PHE A 7 31.97 33.54 12.97
CA PHE A 7 30.50 33.40 12.98
C PHE A 7 29.93 33.12 11.59
N VAL A 8 30.48 33.72 10.55
CA VAL A 8 30.07 33.45 9.17
C VAL A 8 30.40 32.02 8.76
N ILE A 9 31.60 31.55 9.08
CA ILE A 9 32.00 30.15 8.78
C ILE A 9 31.16 29.19 9.60
N GLY A 10 30.92 29.42 10.88
CA GLY A 10 30.05 28.59 11.71
C GLY A 10 28.62 28.51 11.18
N GLY A 11 28.06 29.65 10.79
CA GLY A 11 26.74 29.71 10.19
C GLY A 11 26.63 28.95 8.84
N ALA A 12 27.68 29.10 8.00
CA ALA A 12 27.75 28.39 6.73
C ALA A 12 27.83 26.85 6.90
N VAL A 13 28.59 26.39 7.89
CA VAL A 13 28.69 24.95 8.23
C VAL A 13 27.33 24.41 8.71
N ILE A 14 26.66 25.11 9.61
CA ILE A 14 25.34 24.72 10.11
C ILE A 14 24.33 24.67 8.97
N LEU A 15 24.32 25.67 8.09
CA LEU A 15 23.43 25.70 6.93
C LEU A 15 23.70 24.52 5.97
N ALA A 16 24.97 24.20 5.70
CA ALA A 16 25.36 23.07 4.87
C ALA A 16 24.88 21.73 5.45
N VAL A 17 24.98 21.54 6.77
CA VAL A 17 24.48 20.34 7.45
C VAL A 17 22.95 20.23 7.35
N ILE A 18 22.23 21.33 7.54
CA ILE A 18 20.77 21.36 7.42
C ILE A 18 20.35 20.99 5.98
N ILE A 19 21.00 21.55 4.98
CA ILE A 19 20.71 21.24 3.58
C ILE A 19 21.00 19.76 3.28
N ALA A 20 22.13 19.24 3.75
CA ALA A 20 22.50 17.84 3.55
C ALA A 20 21.46 16.87 4.17
N LEU A 21 21.04 17.14 5.40
CA LEU A 21 20.01 16.34 6.09
C LEU A 21 18.64 16.44 5.40
N SER A 22 18.29 17.64 4.91
CA SER A 22 17.03 17.84 4.17
C SER A 22 17.00 17.07 2.85
N VAL A 23 18.09 17.09 2.08
CA VAL A 23 18.20 16.33 0.83
C VAL A 23 18.10 14.82 1.08
N GLN A 24 18.74 14.32 2.13
CA GLN A 24 18.71 12.91 2.50
C GLN A 24 17.30 12.46 2.91
N SER A 25 16.58 13.28 3.66
CA SER A 25 15.19 13.02 4.09
C SER A 25 14.20 12.97 2.90
N LEU A 26 14.42 13.78 1.87
CA LEU A 26 13.55 13.80 0.69
C LEU A 26 13.68 12.55 -0.18
N GLN A 27 14.83 11.88 -0.18
CA GLN A 27 15.04 10.65 -0.96
C GLN A 27 14.28 9.45 -0.37
N GLU A 28 14.01 9.43 0.92
CA GLU A 28 13.26 8.36 1.58
C GLU A 28 11.73 8.49 1.44
N MET A 29 11.22 9.66 1.03
CA MET A 29 9.78 9.92 0.95
C MET A 29 9.12 9.53 -0.37
N THR A 30 9.87 9.19 -1.40
CA THR A 30 9.32 8.93 -2.74
C THR A 30 9.09 7.43 -2.94
N VAL A 31 8.10 6.87 -2.26
CA VAL A 31 7.64 5.51 -2.55
C VAL A 31 6.60 5.58 -3.67
N PHE A 32 7.00 5.14 -4.86
CA PHE A 32 6.13 5.12 -6.03
C PHE A 32 5.12 3.97 -5.97
N PHE A 33 3.89 4.23 -6.43
CA PHE A 33 2.86 3.21 -6.61
C PHE A 33 2.98 2.57 -7.98
N TYR A 34 2.97 1.25 -8.00
CA TYR A 34 2.99 0.43 -9.22
C TYR A 34 1.85 -0.57 -9.21
N THR A 35 1.51 -1.06 -10.40
CA THR A 35 0.62 -2.20 -10.57
C THR A 35 1.44 -3.50 -10.68
N PRO A 36 0.83 -4.68 -10.42
CA PRO A 36 1.51 -5.95 -10.63
C PRO A 36 2.07 -6.13 -12.04
N GLN A 37 1.36 -5.68 -13.07
CA GLN A 37 1.78 -5.77 -14.47
C GLN A 37 3.03 -4.94 -14.74
N GLU A 38 3.09 -3.72 -14.24
CA GLU A 38 4.27 -2.85 -14.39
C GLU A 38 5.52 -3.45 -13.75
N VAL A 39 5.36 -4.09 -12.58
CA VAL A 39 6.47 -4.72 -11.87
C VAL A 39 6.94 -5.99 -12.59
N LEU A 40 6.02 -6.81 -13.09
CA LEU A 40 6.33 -8.02 -13.84
C LEU A 40 6.96 -7.74 -15.20
N ALA A 41 6.63 -6.61 -15.83
CA ALA A 41 7.23 -6.21 -17.10
C ALA A 41 8.74 -5.90 -17.00
N SER A 42 9.22 -5.51 -15.81
CA SER A 42 10.63 -5.16 -15.60
C SER A 42 11.06 -5.42 -14.13
N PRO A 43 11.09 -6.68 -13.68
CA PRO A 43 11.34 -7.01 -12.26
C PRO A 43 12.72 -6.55 -11.78
N ASP A 44 13.74 -6.65 -12.61
CA ASP A 44 15.12 -6.25 -12.28
C ASP A 44 15.26 -4.77 -11.90
N LYS A 45 14.36 -3.92 -12.43
CA LYS A 45 14.35 -2.49 -12.13
C LYS A 45 13.97 -2.20 -10.68
N PHE A 46 13.25 -3.12 -10.04
CA PHE A 46 12.66 -2.93 -8.71
C PHE A 46 13.34 -3.74 -7.61
N GLU A 47 14.39 -4.52 -7.93
CA GLU A 47 15.01 -5.48 -7.01
C GLU A 47 15.59 -4.83 -5.74
N ASP A 48 16.15 -3.62 -5.84
CA ASP A 48 16.74 -2.91 -4.69
C ASP A 48 15.90 -1.74 -4.17
N GLN A 49 14.76 -1.46 -4.80
CA GLN A 49 13.91 -0.32 -4.45
C GLN A 49 12.74 -0.74 -3.57
N THR A 50 12.45 0.08 -2.57
CA THR A 50 11.20 -0.04 -1.84
C THR A 50 10.08 0.58 -2.67
N ILE A 51 9.09 -0.24 -3.04
CA ILE A 51 7.95 0.17 -3.86
C ILE A 51 6.64 -0.19 -3.18
N ARG A 52 5.55 0.44 -3.61
CA ARG A 52 4.17 0.10 -3.23
C ARG A 52 3.45 -0.51 -4.41
N ILE A 53 2.83 -1.66 -4.19
CA ILE A 53 2.00 -2.32 -5.21
C ILE A 53 0.56 -2.33 -4.73
N GLY A 54 -0.34 -1.71 -5.50
CA GLY A 54 -1.78 -1.78 -5.30
C GLY A 54 -2.37 -2.91 -6.14
N ALA A 55 -3.04 -3.87 -5.50
CA ALA A 55 -3.54 -5.06 -6.18
C ALA A 55 -4.71 -5.72 -5.45
N LEU A 56 -5.25 -6.77 -6.05
CA LEU A 56 -6.24 -7.66 -5.44
C LEU A 56 -5.57 -8.92 -4.90
N VAL A 57 -6.04 -9.42 -3.76
CA VAL A 57 -5.60 -10.72 -3.22
C VAL A 57 -6.25 -11.84 -4.03
N GLN A 58 -5.45 -12.72 -4.61
CA GLN A 58 -5.95 -13.88 -5.34
C GLN A 58 -6.71 -14.83 -4.41
N LYS A 59 -7.90 -15.26 -4.83
CA LYS A 59 -8.70 -16.25 -4.09
C LYS A 59 -7.99 -17.60 -4.05
N GLY A 60 -7.99 -18.25 -2.89
CA GLY A 60 -7.37 -19.55 -2.68
C GLY A 60 -5.84 -19.54 -2.53
N SER A 61 -5.21 -18.35 -2.49
CA SER A 61 -3.75 -18.23 -2.36
C SER A 61 -3.26 -17.88 -0.96
N VAL A 62 -4.17 -17.58 -0.04
CA VAL A 62 -3.82 -17.07 1.29
C VAL A 62 -3.39 -18.21 2.22
N GLU A 63 -2.17 -18.15 2.72
CA GLU A 63 -1.62 -19.05 3.73
C GLU A 63 -1.17 -18.24 4.95
N TRP A 64 -1.77 -18.52 6.11
CA TRP A 64 -1.40 -17.91 7.38
C TRP A 64 -0.71 -18.90 8.31
N LYS A 65 0.55 -18.64 8.64
CA LYS A 65 1.34 -19.41 9.60
C LYS A 65 1.41 -18.69 10.94
N ALA A 66 0.44 -18.92 11.81
CA ALA A 66 0.33 -18.21 13.09
C ALA A 66 1.56 -18.35 13.99
N LYS A 67 2.21 -19.51 14.02
CA LYS A 67 3.43 -19.75 14.83
C LYS A 67 4.64 -18.95 14.34
N ALA A 68 4.74 -18.72 13.04
CA ALA A 68 5.82 -17.96 12.42
C ALA A 68 5.46 -16.47 12.23
N ILE A 69 4.22 -16.07 12.53
CA ILE A 69 3.67 -14.72 12.25
C ILE A 69 3.96 -14.33 10.79
N GLN A 70 3.73 -15.27 9.88
CA GLN A 70 3.98 -15.10 8.46
C GLN A 70 2.72 -15.30 7.65
N LEU A 71 2.41 -14.32 6.79
CA LEU A 71 1.32 -14.34 5.84
C LEU A 71 1.89 -14.40 4.43
N SER A 72 1.48 -15.40 3.66
CA SER A 72 1.81 -15.50 2.23
C SER A 72 0.53 -15.54 1.40
N PHE A 73 0.54 -14.86 0.28
CA PHE A 73 -0.57 -14.75 -0.65
C PHE A 73 -0.10 -14.24 -2.01
N ASN A 74 -0.90 -14.43 -3.03
CA ASN A 74 -0.63 -13.86 -4.35
C ASN A 74 -1.44 -12.59 -4.55
N ILE A 75 -0.84 -11.61 -5.21
CA ILE A 75 -1.51 -10.40 -5.66
C ILE A 75 -1.61 -10.36 -7.17
N THR A 76 -2.70 -9.80 -7.67
CA THR A 76 -3.00 -9.69 -9.09
C THR A 76 -3.74 -8.38 -9.38
N GLU A 77 -3.70 -7.94 -10.63
CA GLU A 77 -4.52 -6.82 -11.11
C GLU A 77 -5.77 -7.32 -11.82
N ASP A 78 -5.61 -8.27 -12.74
CA ASP A 78 -6.64 -8.75 -13.67
C ASP A 78 -6.97 -10.25 -13.54
N GLY A 79 -6.27 -10.96 -12.64
CA GLY A 79 -6.44 -12.40 -12.44
C GLY A 79 -5.63 -13.28 -13.38
N ASN A 80 -4.81 -12.73 -14.29
CA ASN A 80 -4.00 -13.50 -15.24
C ASN A 80 -2.56 -13.65 -14.76
N GLU A 81 -1.99 -12.58 -14.23
CA GLU A 81 -0.61 -12.55 -13.72
C GLU A 81 -0.61 -12.35 -12.21
N PHE A 82 0.31 -13.03 -11.53
CA PHE A 82 0.39 -13.07 -10.08
C PHE A 82 1.79 -12.80 -9.57
N ILE A 83 1.89 -12.05 -8.48
CA ILE A 83 3.13 -11.87 -7.72
C ILE A 83 2.95 -12.52 -6.36
N PRO A 84 3.77 -13.53 -5.99
CA PRO A 84 3.78 -14.08 -4.64
C PRO A 84 4.29 -13.03 -3.65
N VAL A 85 3.56 -12.80 -2.56
CA VAL A 85 3.89 -11.87 -1.50
C VAL A 85 4.14 -12.61 -0.21
N PHE A 86 5.25 -12.29 0.44
CA PHE A 86 5.60 -12.76 1.78
C PHE A 86 5.60 -11.57 2.73
N TYR A 87 4.73 -11.62 3.72
CA TYR A 87 4.61 -10.60 4.74
C TYR A 87 4.90 -11.18 6.12
N ASN A 88 5.93 -10.64 6.77
CA ASN A 88 6.31 -11.01 8.13
C ASN A 88 5.68 -10.03 9.12
N GLY A 89 4.45 -10.32 9.52
CA GLY A 89 3.68 -9.46 10.42
C GLY A 89 2.31 -10.05 10.73
N VAL A 90 1.62 -9.42 11.65
CA VAL A 90 0.27 -9.84 12.05
C VAL A 90 -0.70 -9.67 10.88
N LYS A 91 -1.47 -10.72 10.59
CA LYS A 91 -2.54 -10.63 9.58
C LYS A 91 -3.57 -9.58 9.99
N PRO A 92 -3.84 -8.55 9.19
CA PRO A 92 -4.87 -7.57 9.50
C PRO A 92 -6.27 -8.20 9.59
N ASP A 93 -7.11 -7.71 10.51
CA ASP A 93 -8.46 -8.26 10.73
C ASP A 93 -9.37 -8.19 9.49
N LEU A 94 -9.19 -7.16 8.67
CA LEU A 94 -9.95 -6.96 7.44
C LEU A 94 -9.35 -7.64 6.21
N PHE A 95 -8.22 -8.34 6.36
CA PHE A 95 -7.56 -9.03 5.25
C PHE A 95 -8.37 -10.26 4.84
N ARG A 96 -8.82 -10.26 3.58
CA ARG A 96 -9.61 -11.34 2.97
C ARG A 96 -9.18 -11.58 1.53
N GLU A 97 -9.51 -12.75 1.03
CA GLU A 97 -9.37 -13.09 -0.39
C GLU A 97 -10.26 -12.21 -1.26
N GLY A 98 -9.75 -11.79 -2.42
CA GLY A 98 -10.44 -10.86 -3.32
C GLY A 98 -10.45 -9.40 -2.86
N GLN A 99 -9.85 -9.11 -1.69
CA GLN A 99 -9.76 -7.77 -1.15
C GLN A 99 -8.69 -6.95 -1.87
N GLY A 100 -8.94 -5.64 -2.03
CA GLY A 100 -7.92 -4.69 -2.45
C GLY A 100 -6.90 -4.43 -1.35
N VAL A 101 -5.61 -4.56 -1.67
CA VAL A 101 -4.51 -4.33 -0.75
C VAL A 101 -3.46 -3.42 -1.37
N VAL A 102 -2.68 -2.77 -0.51
CA VAL A 102 -1.43 -2.11 -0.88
C VAL A 102 -0.32 -2.77 -0.07
N VAL A 103 0.65 -3.33 -0.75
CA VAL A 103 1.85 -3.90 -0.15
C VAL A 103 3.04 -2.99 -0.40
N GLU A 104 3.83 -2.72 0.64
CA GLU A 104 5.08 -1.97 0.55
C GLU A 104 6.24 -2.89 0.88
N GLY A 105 7.27 -2.88 0.06
CA GLY A 105 8.44 -3.74 0.25
C GLY A 105 9.35 -3.75 -0.97
N LYS A 106 10.05 -4.85 -1.16
CA LYS A 106 11.03 -5.03 -2.25
C LYS A 106 10.78 -6.31 -3.04
N MET A 107 11.08 -6.25 -4.33
CA MET A 107 11.16 -7.46 -5.15
C MET A 107 12.40 -8.27 -4.77
N LYS A 108 12.23 -9.59 -4.69
CA LYS A 108 13.32 -10.58 -4.60
C LYS A 108 13.10 -11.65 -5.66
N GLY A 109 13.76 -11.49 -6.78
CA GLY A 109 13.51 -12.32 -7.96
C GLY A 109 12.05 -12.21 -8.41
N GLN A 110 11.30 -13.31 -8.34
CA GLN A 110 9.88 -13.34 -8.75
C GLN A 110 8.88 -13.17 -7.58
N SER A 111 9.35 -12.93 -6.37
CA SER A 111 8.52 -12.76 -5.19
C SER A 111 8.70 -11.36 -4.59
N PHE A 112 7.70 -10.92 -3.83
CA PHE A 112 7.69 -9.63 -3.16
C PHE A 112 7.76 -9.81 -1.64
N GLU A 113 8.81 -9.30 -1.02
CA GLU A 113 8.91 -9.23 0.45
C GLU A 113 8.27 -7.94 0.93
N ALA A 114 7.10 -8.05 1.54
CA ALA A 114 6.37 -6.92 2.08
C ALA A 114 6.79 -6.63 3.52
N ASN A 115 7.12 -5.37 3.78
CA ASN A 115 7.35 -4.82 5.11
C ASN A 115 6.06 -4.26 5.72
N GLN A 116 5.15 -3.78 4.86
CA GLN A 116 3.88 -3.21 5.26
C GLN A 116 2.74 -3.74 4.39
N LEU A 117 1.60 -4.00 5.01
CA LEU A 117 0.38 -4.44 4.36
C LEU A 117 -0.78 -3.55 4.81
N LEU A 118 -1.38 -2.85 3.87
CA LEU A 118 -2.59 -2.05 4.08
C LEU A 118 -3.75 -2.66 3.31
N VAL A 119 -4.88 -2.81 3.96
CA VAL A 119 -6.11 -3.29 3.35
C VAL A 119 -6.96 -2.11 2.95
N LYS A 120 -7.40 -2.06 1.69
CA LYS A 120 -8.34 -1.04 1.23
C LYS A 120 -9.72 -1.38 1.78
N HIS A 121 -10.37 -0.44 2.44
CA HIS A 121 -11.79 -0.54 2.74
C HIS A 121 -12.57 -0.44 1.43
N SER A 122 -13.29 -1.51 1.07
CA SER A 122 -14.41 -1.38 0.14
C SER A 122 -15.55 -0.74 0.93
N GLU A 123 -15.74 0.54 0.78
CA GLU A 123 -17.00 1.17 1.17
C GLU A 123 -18.06 0.78 0.12
N ASP A 124 -18.50 -0.47 0.14
CA ASP A 124 -19.78 -0.84 -0.44
C ASP A 124 -20.87 -0.25 0.46
N TYR A 125 -21.12 1.02 0.29
CA TYR A 125 -22.35 1.65 0.76
C TYR A 125 -23.51 1.11 -0.07
N THR A 126 -23.97 -0.07 0.27
CA THR A 126 -25.26 -0.62 -0.19
C THR A 126 -26.43 0.09 0.50
N VAL A 127 -26.35 1.43 0.66
CA VAL A 127 -27.40 2.22 1.29
C VAL A 127 -28.49 2.64 0.29
N GLU A 128 -28.24 2.54 -1.03
CA GLU A 128 -29.19 3.03 -2.03
C GLU A 128 -30.36 2.11 -2.30
N THR A 129 -30.22 0.80 -2.04
CA THR A 129 -31.27 -0.16 -2.44
C THR A 129 -32.36 -0.32 -1.39
N GLU A 130 -32.04 -0.19 -0.09
CA GLU A 130 -33.05 -0.30 0.97
C GLU A 130 -33.92 0.95 1.11
N HIS A 131 -33.36 2.15 0.90
CA HIS A 131 -34.13 3.37 0.97
C HIS A 131 -35.11 3.54 -0.20
N LYS A 132 -34.78 3.06 -1.41
CA LYS A 132 -35.70 3.06 -2.55
C LYS A 132 -36.87 2.09 -2.34
N LYS A 133 -36.59 0.88 -1.87
CA LYS A 133 -37.62 -0.13 -1.62
C LYS A 133 -38.60 0.32 -0.52
N ASN A 134 -38.10 0.92 0.54
CA ASN A 134 -38.90 1.40 1.64
C ASN A 134 -39.78 2.63 1.27
N LYS A 135 -39.29 3.48 0.36
CA LYS A 135 -40.10 4.60 -0.18
C LYS A 135 -41.21 4.14 -1.10
N GLU A 136 -40.94 3.20 -2.00
CA GLU A 136 -41.98 2.67 -2.91
C GLU A 136 -43.08 1.92 -2.18
N ASP A 137 -42.74 1.13 -1.16
CA ASP A 137 -43.72 0.42 -0.35
C ASP A 137 -44.53 1.38 0.52
N TYR A 138 -43.95 2.47 1.02
CA TYR A 138 -44.65 3.52 1.74
C TYR A 138 -45.65 4.26 0.84
N TYR A 139 -45.28 4.64 -0.37
CA TYR A 139 -46.21 5.30 -1.31
C TYR A 139 -47.33 4.38 -1.80
N LYS A 140 -47.10 3.08 -1.97
CA LYS A 140 -48.15 2.10 -2.30
C LYS A 140 -49.16 1.94 -1.17
N SER A 141 -48.73 1.99 0.07
CA SER A 141 -49.62 1.87 1.23
C SER A 141 -50.55 3.07 1.41
N ILE A 142 -50.13 4.26 0.96
CA ILE A 142 -50.96 5.49 1.01
C ILE A 142 -51.97 5.55 -0.12
N GLN A 143 -51.68 4.98 -1.28
CA GLN A 143 -52.58 4.97 -2.44
C GLN A 143 -53.67 3.87 -2.36
N ALA A 144 -53.60 2.96 -1.40
CA ALA A 144 -54.54 1.85 -1.21
C ALA A 144 -55.66 2.16 -0.20
N GLN A 145 -55.73 3.38 0.32
CA GLN A 145 -56.83 3.91 1.13
C GLN A 145 -57.68 4.89 0.32
#